data_17d794215a710745fe1a51fb211c24e5
#
_entry.id   17d794215a710745fe1a51fb211c24e5
#
_cell.length_a   1.000
_cell.length_b   1.000
_cell.length_c   1.000
_cell.angle_alpha   90.00
_cell.angle_beta   90.00
_cell.angle_gamma   90.00
#
_symmetry.space_group_name_H-M   'P 1'
#
loop_
_entity.id
_entity.type
_entity.pdbx_description
1 polymer ?
#
loop_
_entity_poly.entity_id
_entity_poly.type
_entity_poly.pdbx_seq_one_letter_code
_entity_poly.pdbx_strand_id
1 'polypeptide(L)'
;APIDVPPQVAKTQLVVQTGPTQVKVLEEERWASLPGDELRRALSTSLTQQLNTIDVYGTAYSDATPVYRVSVNVQRFESWPGSHALIDAVWSVRAVRSTAVMTCRSVVSEQVGSGYDSLVDGHRRALQRVSEQVAVALQAMAAAGPFSSASQGGKAAARVGVPACPSLDAGVAVR
;
A
#
# COMPACT_ATOMS: atom_id res chain seq x y z
N ALA A 1 4.75 -7.80 -6.96
CA ALA A 1 4.57 -7.20 -8.29
C ALA A 1 4.91 -5.71 -8.22
N PRO A 2 5.31 -5.06 -9.32
CA PRO A 2 5.43 -3.61 -9.39
C PRO A 2 4.13 -2.93 -8.95
N ILE A 3 4.24 -1.73 -8.39
CA ILE A 3 3.06 -0.92 -8.06
C ILE A 3 2.72 -0.07 -9.28
N ASP A 4 1.49 -0.20 -9.77
CA ASP A 4 0.99 0.63 -10.85
C ASP A 4 0.76 2.06 -10.34
N VAL A 5 1.24 3.03 -11.09
CA VAL A 5 1.08 4.46 -10.82
C VAL A 5 0.48 5.16 -12.05
N PRO A 6 -0.16 6.33 -11.89
CA PRO A 6 -0.69 7.07 -13.03
C PRO A 6 0.37 7.35 -14.10
N PRO A 7 0.05 7.20 -15.40
CA PRO A 7 1.02 7.38 -16.49
C PRO A 7 1.76 8.71 -16.47
N GLN A 8 1.10 9.78 -16.02
CA GLN A 8 1.73 11.11 -15.94
C GLN A 8 2.90 11.19 -14.98
N VAL A 9 2.95 10.34 -13.94
CA VAL A 9 4.04 10.27 -12.96
C VAL A 9 4.92 9.04 -13.13
N ALA A 10 4.62 8.14 -14.06
CA ALA A 10 5.38 6.92 -14.33
C ALA A 10 6.69 7.21 -15.08
N LYS A 11 7.49 8.13 -14.54
CA LYS A 11 8.79 8.56 -15.07
C LYS A 11 9.73 8.93 -13.94
N THR A 12 11.02 9.00 -14.22
CA THR A 12 12.01 9.35 -13.20
C THR A 12 12.00 10.82 -12.83
N GLN A 13 11.57 11.72 -13.74
CA GLN A 13 11.44 13.14 -13.42
C GLN A 13 10.34 13.35 -12.36
N LEU A 14 10.62 14.25 -11.41
CA LEU A 14 9.60 14.68 -10.47
C LEU A 14 8.53 15.50 -11.20
N VAL A 15 7.28 15.11 -11.03
CA VAL A 15 6.12 15.80 -11.59
C VAL A 15 5.40 16.51 -10.46
N VAL A 16 5.22 17.82 -10.59
CA VAL A 16 4.53 18.64 -9.59
C VAL A 16 3.26 19.24 -10.15
N GLN A 17 2.26 19.40 -9.29
CA GLN A 17 1.01 20.08 -9.61
C GLN A 17 1.24 21.60 -9.65
N THR A 18 0.76 22.24 -10.70
CA THR A 18 0.73 23.71 -10.84
C THR A 18 -0.70 24.25 -10.80
N GLY A 19 -1.67 23.36 -10.82
CA GLY A 19 -3.10 23.65 -10.74
C GLY A 19 -3.92 22.37 -10.76
N PRO A 20 -5.27 22.46 -10.61
CA PRO A 20 -6.14 21.29 -10.54
C PRO A 20 -6.05 20.34 -11.76
N THR A 21 -5.69 20.89 -12.92
CA THR A 21 -5.62 20.17 -14.20
C THR A 21 -4.26 20.29 -14.88
N GLN A 22 -3.26 20.88 -14.22
CA GLN A 22 -1.97 21.16 -14.80
C GLN A 22 -0.84 20.60 -13.96
N VAL A 23 0.15 20.01 -14.63
CA VAL A 23 1.37 19.50 -14.03
C VAL A 23 2.59 20.10 -14.73
N LYS A 24 3.70 20.19 -14.00
CA LYS A 24 5.02 20.51 -14.53
C LYS A 24 5.95 19.33 -14.30
N VAL A 25 6.64 18.91 -15.33
CA VAL A 25 7.73 17.93 -15.27
C VAL A 25 9.03 18.68 -14.97
N LEU A 26 9.73 18.29 -13.92
CA LEU A 26 11.01 18.89 -13.54
C LEU A 26 12.14 18.09 -14.16
N GLU A 27 13.01 18.76 -14.94
CA GLU A 27 14.07 18.07 -15.67
C GLU A 27 15.27 17.68 -14.78
N GLU A 28 15.54 18.47 -13.76
CA GLU A 28 16.70 18.29 -12.88
C GLU A 28 16.36 17.48 -11.62
N GLU A 29 15.11 17.54 -11.15
CA GLU A 29 14.64 16.82 -9.98
C GLU A 29 14.13 15.43 -10.37
N ARG A 30 14.80 14.40 -9.88
CA ARG A 30 14.51 13.02 -10.31
C ARG A 30 14.41 12.05 -9.13
N TRP A 31 13.52 11.10 -9.29
CA TRP A 31 13.52 9.88 -8.47
C TRP A 31 14.74 9.01 -8.83
N ALA A 32 15.26 8.26 -7.87
CA ALA A 32 16.37 7.33 -8.10
C ALA A 32 16.01 6.19 -9.06
N SER A 33 14.73 5.77 -9.06
CA SER A 33 14.16 4.84 -10.03
C SER A 33 12.72 5.25 -10.35
N LEU A 34 11.98 4.45 -11.12
CA LEU A 34 10.58 4.73 -11.41
C LEU A 34 9.75 4.76 -10.11
N PRO A 35 8.80 5.68 -9.95
CA PRO A 35 7.99 5.79 -8.73
C PRO A 35 7.31 4.50 -8.29
N GLY A 36 6.81 3.69 -9.21
CA GLY A 36 6.23 2.40 -8.89
C GLY A 36 7.20 1.44 -8.21
N ASP A 37 8.47 1.45 -8.61
CA ASP A 37 9.53 0.64 -8.00
C ASP A 37 9.95 1.18 -6.63
N GLU A 38 10.06 2.51 -6.50
CA GLU A 38 10.35 3.16 -5.21
C GLU A 38 9.24 2.87 -4.18
N LEU A 39 7.98 3.03 -4.58
CA LEU A 39 6.82 2.74 -3.73
C LEU A 39 6.81 1.26 -3.31
N ARG A 40 7.08 0.36 -4.26
CA ARG A 40 7.13 -1.07 -3.95
C ARG A 40 8.20 -1.40 -2.91
N ARG A 41 9.42 -0.89 -3.09
CA ARG A 41 10.53 -1.13 -2.15
C ARG A 41 10.21 -0.55 -0.77
N ALA A 42 9.75 0.69 -0.71
CA ALA A 42 9.42 1.35 0.54
C ALA A 42 8.27 0.64 1.28
N LEU A 43 7.21 0.23 0.56
CA LEU A 43 6.10 -0.53 1.13
C LEU A 43 6.56 -1.90 1.65
N SER A 44 7.36 -2.63 0.88
CA SER A 44 7.91 -3.93 1.30
C SER A 44 8.76 -3.79 2.56
N THR A 45 9.67 -2.82 2.60
CA THR A 45 10.49 -2.54 3.78
C THR A 45 9.63 -2.21 5.01
N SER A 46 8.66 -1.33 4.85
CA SER A 46 7.78 -0.92 5.95
C SER A 46 6.94 -2.09 6.48
N LEU A 47 6.34 -2.89 5.60
CA LEU A 47 5.53 -4.04 6.00
C LEU A 47 6.37 -5.14 6.68
N THR A 48 7.54 -5.45 6.14
CA THR A 48 8.42 -6.48 6.74
C THR A 48 8.91 -6.08 8.12
N GLN A 49 9.20 -4.80 8.33
CA GLN A 49 9.57 -4.26 9.64
C GLN A 49 8.40 -4.28 10.63
N GLN A 50 7.24 -3.78 10.23
CA GLN A 50 6.05 -3.71 11.09
C GLN A 50 5.55 -5.10 11.52
N LEU A 51 5.62 -6.07 10.62
CA LEU A 51 5.09 -7.42 10.82
C LEU A 51 6.15 -8.45 11.26
N ASN A 52 7.39 -8.02 11.38
CA ASN A 52 8.54 -8.89 11.67
C ASN A 52 8.55 -10.14 10.76
N THR A 53 8.50 -9.91 9.46
CA THR A 53 8.41 -10.93 8.42
C THR A 53 9.37 -10.65 7.27
N ILE A 54 9.33 -11.44 6.21
CA ILE A 54 10.14 -11.27 5.02
C ILE A 54 9.29 -11.15 3.76
N ASP A 55 9.80 -10.43 2.76
CA ASP A 55 9.22 -10.40 1.42
C ASP A 55 9.76 -11.59 0.62
N VAL A 56 8.87 -12.48 0.20
CA VAL A 56 9.20 -13.67 -0.60
C VAL A 56 8.88 -13.51 -2.08
N TYR A 57 8.66 -12.28 -2.53
CA TYR A 57 8.39 -12.02 -3.96
C TYR A 57 9.59 -12.45 -4.82
N GLY A 58 9.32 -13.34 -5.79
CA GLY A 58 10.37 -13.89 -6.65
C GLY A 58 11.28 -14.94 -5.99
N THR A 59 10.97 -15.37 -4.76
CA THR A 59 11.73 -16.36 -4.01
C THR A 59 10.89 -17.60 -3.76
N ALA A 60 11.50 -18.78 -3.77
CA ALA A 60 10.81 -20.01 -3.40
C ALA A 60 10.52 -20.03 -1.89
N TYR A 61 9.35 -20.54 -1.52
CA TYR A 61 8.94 -20.73 -0.13
C TYR A 61 8.23 -22.06 0.06
N SER A 62 8.28 -22.58 1.29
CA SER A 62 7.62 -23.85 1.65
C SER A 62 6.11 -23.75 1.55
N ASP A 63 5.48 -24.82 1.12
CA ASP A 63 4.03 -24.96 1.08
C ASP A 63 3.36 -24.88 2.45
N ALA A 64 4.08 -25.17 3.51
CA ALA A 64 3.59 -25.08 4.89
C ALA A 64 3.62 -23.63 5.44
N THR A 65 4.31 -22.70 4.75
CA THR A 65 4.42 -21.32 5.20
C THR A 65 3.19 -20.53 4.77
N PRO A 66 2.50 -19.84 5.69
CA PRO A 66 1.42 -18.92 5.33
C PRO A 66 1.99 -17.72 4.58
N VAL A 67 1.55 -17.51 3.34
CA VAL A 67 1.97 -16.42 2.47
C VAL A 67 0.77 -15.57 2.08
N TYR A 68 0.95 -14.28 2.18
CA TYR A 68 -0.05 -13.28 1.80
C TYR A 68 0.45 -12.47 0.61
N ARG A 69 -0.43 -12.22 -0.34
CA ARG A 69 -0.16 -11.33 -1.47
C ARG A 69 -0.80 -9.97 -1.19
N VAL A 70 0.01 -8.94 -1.24
CA VAL A 70 -0.42 -7.55 -1.25
C VAL A 70 -0.31 -7.03 -2.67
N SER A 71 -1.38 -6.46 -3.21
CA SER A 71 -1.41 -5.79 -4.50
C SER A 71 -1.84 -4.35 -4.28
N VAL A 72 -1.17 -3.40 -4.92
CA VAL A 72 -1.45 -1.97 -4.77
C VAL A 72 -1.53 -1.34 -6.15
N ASN A 73 -2.56 -0.54 -6.37
CA ASN A 73 -2.73 0.29 -7.55
C ASN A 73 -2.92 1.74 -7.09
N VAL A 74 -1.99 2.61 -7.42
CA VAL A 74 -2.03 4.03 -7.07
C VAL A 74 -2.86 4.77 -8.11
N GLN A 75 -3.98 5.34 -7.70
CA GLN A 75 -4.91 6.10 -8.53
C GLN A 75 -4.47 7.56 -8.70
N ARG A 76 -3.90 8.14 -7.61
CA ARG A 76 -3.36 9.50 -7.61
C ARG A 76 -2.05 9.52 -6.83
N PHE A 77 -1.05 10.14 -7.41
CA PHE A 77 0.24 10.42 -6.79
C PHE A 77 0.58 11.87 -7.13
N GLU A 78 0.23 12.77 -6.23
CA GLU A 78 0.27 14.20 -6.49
C GLU A 78 1.22 14.92 -5.55
N SER A 79 2.05 15.77 -6.14
CA SER A 79 3.02 16.62 -5.45
C SER A 79 2.62 18.08 -5.62
N TRP A 80 2.10 18.70 -4.56
CA TRP A 80 1.68 20.12 -4.53
C TRP A 80 2.73 20.93 -3.76
N PRO A 81 3.65 21.64 -4.45
CA PRO A 81 4.73 22.36 -3.80
C PRO A 81 4.22 23.38 -2.77
N GLY A 82 4.81 23.35 -1.58
CA GLY A 82 4.43 24.23 -0.48
C GLY A 82 3.05 23.98 0.13
N SER A 83 2.39 22.89 -0.24
CA SER A 83 1.05 22.53 0.21
C SER A 83 1.00 21.10 0.75
N HIS A 84 0.92 20.11 -0.10
CA HIS A 84 0.78 18.72 0.34
C HIS A 84 1.31 17.70 -0.67
N ALA A 85 1.58 16.50 -0.19
CA ALA A 85 1.78 15.30 -0.97
C ALA A 85 0.57 14.37 -0.78
N LEU A 86 0.02 13.84 -1.86
CA LEU A 86 -1.19 13.01 -1.82
C LEU A 86 -0.94 11.67 -2.49
N ILE A 87 -1.34 10.61 -1.79
CA ILE A 87 -1.43 9.24 -2.31
C ILE A 87 -2.88 8.76 -2.16
N ASP A 88 -3.49 8.37 -3.26
CA ASP A 88 -4.77 7.69 -3.33
C ASP A 88 -4.53 6.32 -3.95
N ALA A 89 -4.71 5.27 -3.19
CA ALA A 89 -4.40 3.91 -3.61
C ALA A 89 -5.54 2.95 -3.29
N VAL A 90 -5.84 2.07 -4.24
CA VAL A 90 -6.64 0.87 -4.01
C VAL A 90 -5.68 -0.29 -3.82
N TRP A 91 -5.86 -1.04 -2.75
CA TRP A 91 -5.00 -2.16 -2.44
C TRP A 91 -5.81 -3.39 -1.98
N SER A 92 -5.23 -4.55 -2.14
CA SER A 92 -5.86 -5.80 -1.70
C SER A 92 -4.88 -6.71 -0.98
N VAL A 93 -5.41 -7.50 -0.05
CA VAL A 93 -4.70 -8.53 0.69
C VAL A 93 -5.41 -9.87 0.48
N ARG A 94 -4.64 -10.90 0.16
CA ARG A 94 -5.14 -12.27 -0.04
C ARG A 94 -4.13 -13.29 0.47
N ALA A 95 -4.57 -14.27 1.24
CA ALA A 95 -3.76 -15.46 1.49
C ALA A 95 -3.62 -16.26 0.17
N VAL A 96 -2.40 -16.66 -0.19
CA VAL A 96 -2.10 -17.23 -1.52
C VAL A 96 -2.95 -18.47 -1.85
N ARG A 97 -3.34 -19.24 -0.82
CA ARG A 97 -4.16 -20.47 -0.96
C ARG A 97 -5.63 -20.24 -0.64
N SER A 98 -6.09 -19.02 -0.56
CA SER A 98 -7.48 -18.66 -0.26
C SER A 98 -8.10 -17.90 -1.42
N THR A 99 -9.42 -18.04 -1.56
CA THR A 99 -10.22 -17.22 -2.48
C THR A 99 -10.69 -15.91 -1.83
N ALA A 100 -10.55 -15.79 -0.50
CA ALA A 100 -10.94 -14.60 0.23
C ALA A 100 -9.95 -13.45 -0.06
N VAL A 101 -10.48 -12.33 -0.48
CA VAL A 101 -9.73 -11.10 -0.78
C VAL A 101 -10.33 -9.95 0.01
N MET A 102 -9.50 -9.23 0.73
CA MET A 102 -9.86 -7.91 1.29
C MET A 102 -9.39 -6.85 0.31
N THR A 103 -10.28 -5.98 -0.14
CA THR A 103 -9.94 -4.85 -1.02
C THR A 103 -10.35 -3.56 -0.34
N CYS A 104 -9.40 -2.63 -0.22
CA CYS A 104 -9.57 -1.36 0.47
C CYS A 104 -9.02 -0.20 -0.35
N ARG A 105 -9.39 1.01 0.03
CA ARG A 105 -8.86 2.26 -0.53
C ARG A 105 -8.31 3.12 0.59
N SER A 106 -7.15 3.71 0.35
CA SER A 106 -6.51 4.69 1.23
C SER A 106 -6.31 5.99 0.48
N VAL A 107 -6.76 7.09 1.05
CA VAL A 107 -6.49 8.44 0.55
C VAL A 107 -5.75 9.18 1.66
N VAL A 108 -4.46 9.46 1.43
CA VAL A 108 -3.60 10.10 2.43
C VAL A 108 -3.02 11.37 1.85
N SER A 109 -3.20 12.46 2.56
CA SER A 109 -2.64 13.77 2.25
C SER A 109 -1.77 14.23 3.40
N GLU A 110 -0.51 14.54 3.11
CA GLU A 110 0.47 15.00 4.09
C GLU A 110 0.89 16.43 3.77
N GLN A 111 0.78 17.30 4.76
CA GLN A 111 1.24 18.68 4.63
C GLN A 111 2.76 18.73 4.41
N VAL A 112 3.21 19.59 3.51
CA VAL A 112 4.64 19.78 3.20
C VAL A 112 5.01 21.26 3.25
N GLY A 113 6.27 21.52 3.59
CA GLY A 113 6.86 22.84 3.53
C GLY A 113 7.28 23.22 2.11
N SER A 114 8.08 24.27 2.00
CA SER A 114 8.72 24.68 0.75
C SER A 114 9.84 23.69 0.36
N GLY A 115 10.13 23.65 -0.93
CA GLY A 115 11.19 22.82 -1.51
C GLY A 115 10.72 21.43 -1.91
N TYR A 116 11.45 20.84 -2.86
CA TYR A 116 11.08 19.52 -3.41
C TYR A 116 11.40 18.38 -2.45
N ASP A 117 12.41 18.52 -1.60
CA ASP A 117 12.72 17.54 -0.55
C ASP A 117 11.54 17.32 0.40
N SER A 118 10.82 18.38 0.73
CA SER A 118 9.64 18.29 1.59
C SER A 118 8.50 17.51 0.95
N LEU A 119 8.36 17.53 -0.38
CA LEU A 119 7.41 16.70 -1.13
C LEU A 119 7.77 15.22 -1.03
N VAL A 120 9.05 14.89 -1.20
CA VAL A 120 9.55 13.51 -1.06
C VAL A 120 9.27 12.98 0.36
N ASP A 121 9.56 13.79 1.38
CA ASP A 121 9.25 13.42 2.77
C ASP A 121 7.75 13.31 3.03
N GLY A 122 6.95 14.15 2.41
CA GLY A 122 5.49 14.05 2.46
C GLY A 122 4.98 12.74 1.86
N HIS A 123 5.47 12.36 0.70
CA HIS A 123 5.13 11.06 0.09
C HIS A 123 5.60 9.88 0.94
N ARG A 124 6.77 9.99 1.57
CA ARG A 124 7.27 8.95 2.48
C ARG A 124 6.34 8.77 3.68
N ARG A 125 5.88 9.86 4.30
CA ARG A 125 4.90 9.80 5.40
C ARG A 125 3.55 9.26 4.94
N ALA A 126 3.07 9.70 3.77
CA ALA A 126 1.81 9.20 3.21
C ALA A 126 1.87 7.69 2.95
N LEU A 127 2.95 7.20 2.37
CA LEU A 127 3.15 5.77 2.13
C LEU A 127 3.25 4.99 3.44
N GLN A 128 3.91 5.55 4.45
CA GLN A 128 3.98 4.93 5.79
C GLN A 128 2.57 4.71 6.36
N ARG A 129 1.67 5.68 6.25
CA ARG A 129 0.27 5.54 6.70
C ARG A 129 -0.51 4.49 5.90
N VAL A 130 -0.31 4.43 4.58
CA VAL A 130 -0.89 3.35 3.76
C VAL A 130 -0.36 1.99 4.23
N SER A 131 0.94 1.89 4.48
CA SER A 131 1.58 0.67 4.98
C SER A 131 1.02 0.22 6.33
N GLU A 132 0.76 1.13 7.24
CA GLU A 132 0.14 0.83 8.54
C GLU A 132 -1.26 0.22 8.39
N GLN A 133 -2.08 0.74 7.48
CA GLN A 133 -3.39 0.18 7.17
C GLN A 133 -3.28 -1.22 6.56
N VAL A 134 -2.36 -1.42 5.62
CA VAL A 134 -2.10 -2.73 5.02
C VAL A 134 -1.61 -3.74 6.07
N ALA A 135 -0.75 -3.32 7.00
CA ALA A 135 -0.27 -4.17 8.09
C ALA A 135 -1.41 -4.61 9.02
N VAL A 136 -2.30 -3.70 9.41
CA VAL A 136 -3.50 -4.03 10.20
C VAL A 136 -4.39 -5.02 9.46
N ALA A 137 -4.60 -4.83 8.15
CA ALA A 137 -5.39 -5.74 7.33
C ALA A 137 -4.74 -7.13 7.24
N LEU A 138 -3.42 -7.21 7.07
CA LEU A 138 -2.68 -8.47 7.07
C LEU A 138 -2.82 -9.21 8.40
N GLN A 139 -2.70 -8.51 9.52
CA GLN A 139 -2.89 -9.09 10.86
C GLN A 139 -4.32 -9.60 11.05
N ALA A 140 -5.33 -8.84 10.62
CA ALA A 140 -6.73 -9.24 10.69
C ALA A 140 -7.01 -10.49 9.82
N MET A 141 -6.47 -10.53 8.61
CA MET A 141 -6.58 -11.68 7.71
C MET A 141 -5.88 -12.92 8.29
N ALA A 142 -4.71 -12.74 8.91
CA ALA A 142 -3.98 -13.83 9.56
C ALA A 142 -4.72 -14.37 10.80
N ALA A 143 -5.32 -13.49 11.61
CA ALA A 143 -6.09 -13.86 12.78
C ALA A 143 -7.39 -14.60 12.43
N ALA A 144 -8.03 -14.26 11.29
CA ALA A 144 -9.21 -14.96 10.79
C ALA A 144 -8.91 -16.42 10.35
N GLY A 145 -7.64 -16.76 10.20
CA GLY A 145 -7.16 -18.09 9.80
C GLY A 145 -7.32 -18.36 8.30
N PRO A 146 -6.76 -19.47 7.81
CA PRO A 146 -7.01 -19.88 6.44
C PRO A 146 -8.51 -20.20 6.33
N PHE A 147 -9.19 -19.54 5.42
CA PHE A 147 -10.58 -19.86 5.08
C PHE A 147 -10.59 -21.28 4.52
N SER A 148 -10.80 -22.25 5.38
CA SER A 148 -11.00 -23.63 4.97
C SER A 148 -12.23 -23.65 4.08
N SER A 149 -12.04 -24.02 2.82
CA SER A 149 -13.13 -24.50 2.01
C SER A 149 -13.75 -25.66 2.81
N ALA A 150 -14.94 -25.44 3.37
CA ALA A 150 -15.64 -26.43 4.14
C ALA A 150 -15.82 -27.70 3.27
N SER A 151 -15.08 -28.72 3.61
CA SER A 151 -15.37 -30.06 3.16
C SER A 151 -16.72 -30.47 3.76
N GLN A 152 -17.66 -30.70 2.86
CA GLN A 152 -18.80 -31.60 2.95
C GLN A 152 -19.43 -31.91 4.33
N GLY A 153 -20.68 -31.51 4.47
CA GLY A 153 -21.65 -32.21 5.31
C GLY A 153 -22.13 -31.42 6.53
N GLY A 154 -23.30 -30.81 6.42
CA GLY A 154 -24.19 -30.54 7.54
C GLY A 154 -24.28 -29.08 8.01
N LYS A 155 -25.43 -28.49 7.75
CA LYS A 155 -26.06 -27.33 8.40
C LYS A 155 -25.19 -26.12 8.72
N ALA A 156 -25.47 -25.03 7.98
CA ALA A 156 -25.16 -23.65 8.31
C ALA A 156 -23.70 -23.38 8.73
N ALA A 157 -22.77 -23.48 7.78
CA ALA A 157 -21.45 -22.94 7.96
C ALA A 157 -21.59 -21.41 8.09
N ALA A 158 -21.27 -20.88 9.27
CA ALA A 158 -21.07 -19.46 9.47
C ALA A 158 -20.06 -19.00 8.41
N ARG A 159 -20.46 -18.12 7.51
CA ARG A 159 -19.55 -17.45 6.58
C ARG A 159 -18.60 -16.63 7.43
N VAL A 160 -17.38 -17.10 7.62
CA VAL A 160 -16.32 -16.28 8.20
C VAL A 160 -16.09 -15.16 7.17
N GLY A 161 -16.63 -13.99 7.46
CA GLY A 161 -16.56 -12.85 6.56
C GLY A 161 -15.12 -12.33 6.50
N VAL A 162 -14.73 -11.83 5.34
CA VAL A 162 -13.49 -11.05 5.20
C VAL A 162 -13.57 -9.88 6.20
N PRO A 163 -12.52 -9.63 7.01
CA PRO A 163 -12.52 -8.50 7.93
C PRO A 163 -12.77 -7.16 7.22
N ALA A 164 -13.34 -6.19 7.94
CA ALA A 164 -13.57 -4.87 7.40
C ALA A 164 -12.23 -4.13 7.15
N CYS A 165 -12.24 -3.20 6.18
CA CYS A 165 -11.10 -2.33 5.92
C CYS A 165 -10.72 -1.51 7.16
N PRO A 166 -9.42 -1.37 7.47
CA PRO A 166 -8.97 -0.49 8.54
C PRO A 166 -9.38 0.97 8.28
N SER A 167 -9.84 1.67 9.31
CA SER A 167 -10.10 3.11 9.23
C SER A 167 -8.80 3.91 9.31
N LEU A 168 -8.79 5.10 8.69
CA LEU A 168 -7.66 6.05 8.77
C LEU A 168 -7.44 6.57 10.21
N ASP A 169 -8.50 6.56 11.04
CA ASP A 169 -8.51 7.09 12.40
C ASP A 169 -8.14 6.06 13.48
N ALA A 170 -7.82 4.84 13.10
CA ALA A 170 -7.23 3.89 14.03
C ALA A 170 -5.79 4.31 14.33
N GLY A 171 -5.64 5.40 15.06
CA GLY A 171 -4.38 5.86 15.61
C GLY A 171 -3.74 4.72 16.38
N VAL A 172 -2.60 4.27 15.91
CA VAL A 172 -1.76 3.30 16.58
C VAL A 172 -1.39 3.87 17.96
N ALA A 173 -2.07 3.40 18.98
CA ALA A 173 -1.54 3.51 20.33
C ALA A 173 -0.32 2.57 20.39
N VAL A 174 0.84 3.10 20.06
CA VAL A 174 2.12 2.45 20.35
C VAL A 174 2.27 2.51 21.87
N ARG A 175 2.17 1.37 22.52
CA ARG A 175 2.76 1.14 23.84
C ARG A 175 4.10 0.46 23.68
#